data_ceaf74c095ec1d5463ec7c38be510ead
#
_entry.id   ceaf74c095ec1d5463ec7c38be510ead
#
_cell.length_a   1.000
_cell.length_b   1.000
_cell.length_c   1.000
_cell.angle_alpha   90.00
_cell.angle_beta   90.00
_cell.angle_gamma   90.00
#
_symmetry.space_group_name_H-M   'P 1'
#
loop_
_entity.id
_entity.type
_entity.pdbx_description
1 polymer ?
#
loop_
_entity_poly.entity_id
_entity_poly.type
_entity_poly.pdbx_seq_one_letter_code
_entity_poly.pdbx_strand_id
1 'polypeptide(L)'
;KAYKSLTAYNPSYKAKLSPRINELLNKIEKTYNFNVIGADLVFQDILDNVLYDDIDNKIFTFSIDNPDVTLQIEMSSINYNKPVVNVKTIPKEYSERYTNKDGNEILNVVKYYENETTETAGLTFIVEYKLVSNLTGEVLVSNRKSIEKNYNESWKTYYISSFRIDKKKQIPSDEKEKHVPAKQEIYKAAFHEMFDTINKDINSLPSVK
;
A
#
# COMPACT_ATOMS: atom_id res chain seq x y z
N LYS A 1 -3.64 -30.18 26.53
CA LYS A 1 -2.92 -30.81 27.70
C LYS A 1 -2.95 -32.33 27.60
N ALA A 2 -4.12 -32.98 27.43
CA ALA A 2 -4.25 -34.45 27.39
C ALA A 2 -3.38 -35.09 26.26
N TYR A 3 -3.29 -34.50 25.10
CA TYR A 3 -2.47 -34.99 24.00
C TYR A 3 -0.96 -34.96 24.29
N LYS A 4 -0.45 -33.88 24.88
CA LYS A 4 0.96 -33.78 25.30
C LYS A 4 1.28 -34.83 26.37
N SER A 5 0.37 -35.10 27.28
CA SER A 5 0.53 -36.12 28.30
C SER A 5 0.55 -37.54 27.72
N LEU A 6 -0.36 -37.84 26.77
CA LEU A 6 -0.45 -39.16 26.12
C LEU A 6 0.78 -39.45 25.23
N THR A 7 1.28 -38.44 24.47
CA THR A 7 2.45 -38.63 23.63
C THR A 7 3.75 -38.70 24.41
N ALA A 8 3.84 -38.08 25.59
CA ALA A 8 4.98 -38.24 26.49
C ALA A 8 5.03 -39.64 27.12
N TYR A 9 3.84 -40.24 27.34
CA TYR A 9 3.74 -41.57 27.98
C TYR A 9 4.00 -42.73 27.00
N ASN A 10 3.63 -42.57 25.71
CA ASN A 10 3.86 -43.62 24.70
C ASN A 10 4.07 -43.05 23.30
N PRO A 11 5.33 -42.96 22.85
CA PRO A 11 5.67 -42.37 21.53
C PRO A 11 4.99 -43.02 20.33
N SER A 12 4.58 -44.33 20.43
CA SER A 12 3.89 -45.02 19.33
C SER A 12 2.48 -44.43 19.06
N TYR A 13 1.86 -43.83 20.02
CA TYR A 13 0.59 -43.11 19.86
C TYR A 13 0.74 -41.82 19.07
N LYS A 14 1.92 -41.20 19.07
CA LYS A 14 2.19 -39.99 18.30
C LYS A 14 1.96 -40.21 16.80
N ALA A 15 2.46 -41.32 16.27
CA ALA A 15 2.32 -41.63 14.85
C ALA A 15 0.87 -41.93 14.44
N LYS A 16 0.07 -42.54 15.35
CA LYS A 16 -1.34 -42.87 15.09
C LYS A 16 -2.31 -41.74 15.33
N LEU A 17 -2.06 -40.89 16.32
CA LEU A 17 -2.99 -39.85 16.76
C LEU A 17 -2.70 -38.48 16.09
N SER A 18 -1.43 -38.21 15.72
CA SER A 18 -1.08 -36.94 15.08
C SER A 18 -1.87 -36.65 13.80
N PRO A 19 -2.04 -37.60 12.86
CA PRO A 19 -2.82 -37.31 11.65
C PRO A 19 -4.28 -36.98 11.95
N ARG A 20 -4.90 -37.70 12.91
CA ARG A 20 -6.31 -37.50 13.27
C ARG A 20 -6.54 -36.26 14.11
N ILE A 21 -5.56 -35.86 14.92
CA ILE A 21 -5.59 -34.61 15.68
C ILE A 21 -5.37 -33.46 14.75
N ASN A 22 -4.44 -33.54 13.80
CA ASN A 22 -4.25 -32.51 12.79
C ASN A 22 -5.49 -32.37 11.89
N GLU A 23 -6.14 -33.48 11.53
CA GLU A 23 -7.41 -33.45 10.80
C GLU A 23 -8.53 -32.78 11.61
N LEU A 24 -8.60 -33.04 12.91
CA LEU A 24 -9.57 -32.38 13.81
C LEU A 24 -9.23 -30.90 14.04
N LEU A 25 -7.95 -30.58 14.20
CA LEU A 25 -7.50 -29.20 14.35
C LEU A 25 -7.74 -28.37 13.08
N ASN A 26 -7.64 -29.01 11.91
CA ASN A 26 -7.96 -28.38 10.63
C ASN A 26 -9.48 -28.19 10.39
N LYS A 27 -10.32 -28.91 11.14
CA LYS A 27 -11.79 -28.79 11.11
C LYS A 27 -12.33 -27.85 12.18
N ILE A 28 -11.52 -27.47 13.17
CA ILE A 28 -11.90 -26.49 14.18
C ILE A 28 -11.69 -25.11 13.58
N GLU A 29 -12.77 -24.38 13.45
CA GLU A 29 -12.75 -22.98 13.13
C GLU A 29 -11.92 -22.24 14.18
N LYS A 30 -10.79 -21.66 13.78
CA LYS A 30 -9.92 -20.92 14.69
C LYS A 30 -10.43 -19.49 14.76
N THR A 31 -10.58 -19.00 15.99
CA THR A 31 -10.99 -17.64 16.24
C THR A 31 -9.79 -16.76 16.55
N TYR A 32 -9.83 -15.51 16.09
CA TYR A 32 -8.78 -14.53 16.37
C TYR A 32 -9.36 -13.18 16.79
N ASN A 33 -8.57 -12.43 17.50
CA ASN A 33 -8.73 -10.98 17.63
C ASN A 33 -7.40 -10.28 17.31
N PHE A 34 -7.44 -8.97 17.28
CA PHE A 34 -6.23 -8.17 17.09
C PHE A 34 -6.15 -7.04 18.11
N ASN A 35 -4.91 -6.65 18.42
CA ASN A 35 -4.59 -5.49 19.24
C ASN A 35 -3.56 -4.64 18.48
N VAL A 36 -3.90 -3.38 18.23
CA VAL A 36 -3.04 -2.44 17.49
C VAL A 36 -2.57 -1.35 18.42
N ILE A 37 -1.25 -1.12 18.45
CA ILE A 37 -0.58 -0.11 19.26
C ILE A 37 0.17 0.84 18.33
N GLY A 38 0.21 2.14 18.70
CA GLY A 38 0.98 3.16 17.97
C GLY A 38 0.23 3.85 16.83
N ALA A 39 -1.05 3.49 16.61
CA ALA A 39 -1.90 4.22 15.68
C ALA A 39 -2.38 5.54 16.32
N ASP A 40 -2.20 6.64 15.60
CA ASP A 40 -2.85 7.90 15.90
C ASP A 40 -4.37 7.80 15.60
N LEU A 41 -5.22 8.62 16.21
CA LEU A 41 -6.69 8.55 16.09
C LEU A 41 -7.21 8.60 14.64
N VAL A 42 -6.55 9.36 13.76
CA VAL A 42 -6.90 9.42 12.32
C VAL A 42 -6.59 8.08 11.63
N PHE A 43 -5.59 7.37 12.10
CA PHE A 43 -5.25 6.04 11.65
C PHE A 43 -6.25 4.99 12.12
N GLN A 44 -6.77 5.14 13.33
CA GLN A 44 -7.67 4.16 13.91
C GLN A 44 -8.91 3.98 13.05
N ASP A 45 -9.55 5.07 12.61
CA ASP A 45 -10.74 5.00 11.75
C ASP A 45 -10.46 4.31 10.41
N ILE A 46 -9.30 4.60 9.78
CA ILE A 46 -8.91 3.99 8.51
C ILE A 46 -8.54 2.52 8.73
N LEU A 47 -7.82 2.24 9.80
CA LEU A 47 -7.39 0.91 10.18
C LEU A 47 -8.57 0.00 10.47
N ASP A 48 -9.55 0.48 11.24
CA ASP A 48 -10.76 -0.29 11.57
C ASP A 48 -11.54 -0.65 10.31
N ASN A 49 -11.70 0.29 9.38
CA ASN A 49 -12.37 0.02 8.11
C ASN A 49 -11.61 -1.00 7.24
N VAL A 50 -10.29 -0.91 7.18
CA VAL A 50 -9.46 -1.87 6.42
C VAL A 50 -9.43 -3.24 7.09
N LEU A 51 -9.35 -3.28 8.42
CA LEU A 51 -9.35 -4.52 9.19
C LEU A 51 -10.61 -5.35 8.96
N TYR A 52 -11.78 -4.71 8.94
CA TYR A 52 -13.05 -5.42 8.71
C TYR A 52 -13.19 -5.93 7.27
N ASP A 53 -12.60 -5.25 6.30
CA ASP A 53 -12.72 -5.62 4.88
C ASP A 53 -11.67 -6.65 4.42
N ASP A 54 -10.45 -6.61 4.97
CA ASP A 54 -9.30 -7.37 4.44
C ASP A 54 -8.95 -8.64 5.21
N ILE A 55 -9.43 -8.79 6.46
CA ILE A 55 -9.16 -10.01 7.23
C ILE A 55 -10.24 -11.09 6.97
N ASP A 56 -10.78 -11.15 5.78
CA ASP A 56 -11.53 -12.33 5.33
C ASP A 56 -10.55 -13.49 5.08
N ASN A 57 -9.94 -13.92 6.18
CA ASN A 57 -9.00 -15.03 6.16
C ASN A 57 -9.78 -16.33 6.28
N LYS A 58 -9.70 -17.20 5.28
CA LYS A 58 -10.37 -18.52 5.24
C LYS A 58 -10.04 -19.44 6.41
N ILE A 59 -9.13 -19.03 7.30
CA ILE A 59 -8.56 -19.88 8.37
C ILE A 59 -9.01 -19.41 9.75
N PHE A 60 -9.29 -18.10 9.91
CA PHE A 60 -9.62 -17.52 11.21
C PHE A 60 -10.91 -16.71 11.12
N THR A 61 -11.83 -16.96 12.01
CA THR A 61 -13.02 -16.13 12.21
C THR A 61 -12.76 -15.13 13.33
N PHE A 62 -13.10 -13.86 13.08
CA PHE A 62 -12.95 -12.83 14.11
C PHE A 62 -13.88 -13.09 15.29
N SER A 63 -13.33 -13.03 16.50
CA SER A 63 -14.09 -13.18 17.75
C SER A 63 -13.57 -12.25 18.82
N ILE A 64 -14.47 -11.49 19.43
CA ILE A 64 -14.16 -10.65 20.58
C ILE A 64 -14.03 -11.50 21.85
N ASP A 65 -14.87 -12.54 21.96
CA ASP A 65 -14.95 -13.37 23.13
C ASP A 65 -14.07 -14.62 23.01
N ASN A 66 -13.08 -14.73 23.90
CA ASN A 66 -12.20 -15.90 24.03
C ASN A 66 -11.56 -16.38 22.70
N PRO A 67 -10.87 -15.50 21.95
CA PRO A 67 -10.19 -15.92 20.73
C PRO A 67 -9.09 -16.94 21.00
N ASP A 68 -8.86 -17.86 20.06
CA ASP A 68 -7.79 -18.86 20.17
C ASP A 68 -6.40 -18.23 20.02
N VAL A 69 -6.31 -17.18 19.22
CA VAL A 69 -5.07 -16.43 18.97
C VAL A 69 -5.33 -14.92 19.00
N THR A 70 -4.30 -14.17 19.35
CA THR A 70 -4.29 -12.70 19.28
C THR A 70 -3.20 -12.23 18.34
N LEU A 71 -3.56 -11.45 17.33
CA LEU A 71 -2.63 -10.72 16.48
C LEU A 71 -2.31 -9.37 17.11
N GLN A 72 -1.11 -9.24 17.64
CA GLN A 72 -0.58 -7.99 18.17
C GLN A 72 0.16 -7.25 17.06
N ILE A 73 -0.22 -6.01 16.78
CA ILE A 73 0.39 -5.15 15.76
C ILE A 73 0.87 -3.88 16.44
N GLU A 74 2.14 -3.56 16.28
CA GLU A 74 2.75 -2.32 16.75
C GLU A 74 3.30 -1.54 15.55
N MET A 75 2.83 -0.30 15.39
CA MET A 75 3.30 0.61 14.35
C MET A 75 4.19 1.69 14.94
N SER A 76 5.32 1.95 14.30
CA SER A 76 6.29 2.95 14.72
C SER A 76 6.92 3.66 13.52
N SER A 77 7.62 4.76 13.79
CA SER A 77 8.35 5.55 12.77
C SER A 77 7.48 5.98 11.59
N ILE A 78 6.25 6.40 11.89
CA ILE A 78 5.30 6.81 10.87
C ILE A 78 5.72 8.17 10.31
N ASN A 79 6.02 8.21 9.01
CA ASN A 79 6.41 9.41 8.30
C ASN A 79 5.54 9.61 7.05
N TYR A 80 4.70 10.64 7.09
CA TYR A 80 3.90 11.06 5.95
C TYR A 80 4.53 12.25 5.23
N ASN A 81 5.00 12.01 4.02
CA ASN A 81 5.47 13.05 3.12
C ASN A 81 4.27 13.68 2.42
N LYS A 82 3.95 14.92 2.80
CA LYS A 82 2.85 15.69 2.18
C LYS A 82 3.09 15.88 0.69
N PRO A 83 2.04 16.08 -0.13
CA PRO A 83 2.19 16.42 -1.53
C PRO A 83 3.10 17.62 -1.74
N VAL A 84 4.11 17.45 -2.61
CA VAL A 84 5.03 18.51 -3.04
C VAL A 84 4.95 18.63 -4.55
N VAL A 85 4.63 19.83 -5.00
CA VAL A 85 4.56 20.15 -6.44
C VAL A 85 5.83 20.87 -6.85
N ASN A 86 6.51 20.34 -7.86
CA ASN A 86 7.66 20.95 -8.50
C ASN A 86 7.31 21.27 -9.96
N VAL A 87 7.65 22.49 -10.42
CA VAL A 87 7.45 22.91 -11.80
C VAL A 87 8.79 23.28 -12.40
N LYS A 88 9.13 22.63 -13.50
CA LYS A 88 10.31 22.95 -14.31
C LYS A 88 9.87 23.57 -15.62
N THR A 89 10.25 24.82 -15.86
CA THR A 89 9.95 25.53 -17.10
C THR A 89 11.10 25.36 -18.10
N ILE A 90 10.80 24.87 -19.28
CA ILE A 90 11.76 24.60 -20.34
C ILE A 90 11.40 25.47 -21.54
N PRO A 91 12.28 26.39 -21.99
CA PRO A 91 12.06 27.15 -23.20
C PRO A 91 12.16 26.25 -24.43
N LYS A 92 11.23 26.42 -25.35
CA LYS A 92 11.12 25.70 -26.61
C LYS A 92 10.92 26.70 -27.74
N GLU A 93 11.31 26.31 -28.94
CA GLU A 93 11.03 27.07 -30.14
C GLU A 93 10.79 26.15 -31.34
N TYR A 94 9.97 26.60 -32.26
CA TYR A 94 9.87 26.03 -33.60
C TYR A 94 9.90 27.10 -34.63
N SER A 95 10.36 26.75 -35.85
CA SER A 95 10.42 27.65 -36.97
C SER A 95 9.51 27.18 -38.10
N GLU A 96 8.75 28.07 -38.63
CA GLU A 96 7.93 27.84 -39.85
C GLU A 96 8.27 28.83 -40.92
N ARG A 97 8.23 28.37 -42.17
CA ARG A 97 8.37 29.24 -43.34
C ARG A 97 6.99 29.44 -43.96
N TYR A 98 6.69 30.65 -44.32
CA TYR A 98 5.49 30.97 -45.09
C TYR A 98 5.81 32.05 -46.10
N THR A 99 5.07 32.06 -47.22
CA THR A 99 5.16 33.10 -48.24
C THR A 99 4.17 34.21 -47.91
N ASN A 100 4.64 35.45 -47.82
CA ASN A 100 3.76 36.60 -47.60
C ASN A 100 2.97 36.97 -48.88
N LYS A 101 2.09 37.95 -48.77
CA LYS A 101 1.26 38.42 -49.89
C LYS A 101 2.08 38.98 -51.07
N ASP A 102 3.31 39.37 -50.83
CA ASP A 102 4.24 39.94 -51.83
C ASP A 102 5.13 38.87 -52.45
N GLY A 103 4.92 37.58 -52.13
CA GLY A 103 5.70 36.49 -52.69
C GLY A 103 7.04 36.21 -51.98
N ASN A 104 7.34 36.91 -50.89
CA ASN A 104 8.57 36.72 -50.14
C ASN A 104 8.46 35.60 -49.11
N GLU A 105 9.48 34.75 -49.01
CA GLU A 105 9.60 33.77 -47.92
C GLU A 105 9.95 34.49 -46.63
N ILE A 106 9.14 34.21 -45.59
CA ILE A 106 9.34 34.68 -44.21
C ILE A 106 9.57 33.49 -43.30
N LEU A 107 10.64 33.55 -42.50
CA LEU A 107 10.88 32.63 -41.42
C LEU A 107 10.24 33.20 -40.13
N ASN A 108 9.25 32.50 -39.61
CA ASN A 108 8.63 32.83 -38.34
C ASN A 108 9.19 31.89 -37.26
N VAL A 109 9.76 32.44 -36.19
CA VAL A 109 10.24 31.69 -35.04
C VAL A 109 9.26 31.92 -33.90
N VAL A 110 8.59 30.86 -33.50
CA VAL A 110 7.65 30.89 -32.38
C VAL A 110 8.33 30.32 -31.14
N LYS A 111 8.38 31.14 -30.10
CA LYS A 111 8.91 30.74 -28.79
C LYS A 111 7.76 30.42 -27.85
N TYR A 112 7.87 29.30 -27.17
CA TYR A 112 6.91 28.85 -26.16
C TYR A 112 7.66 28.22 -24.99
N TYR A 113 6.94 27.96 -23.92
CA TYR A 113 7.46 27.30 -22.73
C TYR A 113 6.68 26.02 -22.45
N GLU A 114 7.42 24.97 -22.14
CA GLU A 114 6.90 23.72 -21.63
C GLU A 114 7.11 23.73 -20.11
N ASN A 115 6.04 23.61 -19.33
CA ASN A 115 6.11 23.39 -17.90
C ASN A 115 5.93 21.88 -17.64
N GLU A 116 6.98 21.25 -17.15
CA GLU A 116 6.92 19.91 -16.59
C GLU A 116 6.57 20.04 -15.09
N THR A 117 5.36 19.64 -14.72
CA THR A 117 4.93 19.61 -13.34
C THR A 117 5.04 18.19 -12.81
N THR A 118 5.60 18.04 -11.62
CA THR A 118 5.70 16.75 -10.91
C THR A 118 5.15 16.94 -9.52
N GLU A 119 4.23 16.07 -9.13
CA GLU A 119 3.68 16.02 -7.77
C GLU A 119 4.08 14.70 -7.11
N THR A 120 4.66 14.76 -5.91
CA THR A 120 5.11 13.60 -5.15
C THR A 120 4.50 13.60 -3.76
N ALA A 121 4.12 12.42 -3.26
CA ALA A 121 3.70 12.20 -1.88
C ALA A 121 4.09 10.78 -1.44
N GLY A 122 4.10 10.52 -0.13
CA GLY A 122 4.41 9.18 0.33
C GLY A 122 4.10 8.95 1.79
N LEU A 123 4.14 7.68 2.17
CA LEU A 123 3.99 7.21 3.54
C LEU A 123 4.97 6.08 3.79
N THR A 124 5.71 6.16 4.88
CA THR A 124 6.56 5.07 5.38
C THR A 124 6.27 4.82 6.85
N PHE A 125 6.27 3.58 7.26
CA PHE A 125 6.22 3.18 8.66
C PHE A 125 6.83 1.79 8.88
N ILE A 126 7.16 1.50 10.13
CA ILE A 126 7.60 0.18 10.55
C ILE A 126 6.44 -0.49 11.28
N VAL A 127 6.16 -1.73 10.91
CA VAL A 127 5.22 -2.60 11.61
C VAL A 127 5.95 -3.78 12.23
N GLU A 128 5.72 -4.00 13.51
CA GLU A 128 6.07 -5.22 14.23
C GLU A 128 4.80 -5.96 14.58
N TYR A 129 4.75 -7.26 14.31
CA TYR A 129 3.57 -8.05 14.63
C TYR A 129 3.91 -9.42 15.19
N LYS A 130 3.02 -9.91 16.04
CA LYS A 130 3.12 -11.21 16.69
C LYS A 130 1.76 -11.87 16.70
N LEU A 131 1.70 -13.13 16.28
CA LEU A 131 0.54 -13.98 16.48
C LEU A 131 0.79 -14.84 17.72
N VAL A 132 -0.03 -14.68 18.74
CA VAL A 132 0.14 -15.34 20.04
C VAL A 132 -1.03 -16.28 20.31
N SER A 133 -0.74 -17.52 20.67
CA SER A 133 -1.75 -18.47 21.12
C SER A 133 -2.24 -18.09 22.52
N ASN A 134 -3.53 -17.80 22.66
CA ASN A 134 -4.12 -17.47 23.95
C ASN A 134 -4.23 -18.69 24.90
N LEU A 135 -4.21 -19.89 24.33
CA LEU A 135 -4.24 -21.12 25.10
C LEU A 135 -2.89 -21.45 25.77
N THR A 136 -1.79 -21.20 25.06
CA THR A 136 -0.44 -21.62 25.49
C THR A 136 0.49 -20.46 25.82
N GLY A 137 0.16 -19.23 25.39
CA GLY A 137 1.04 -18.07 25.43
C GLY A 137 2.21 -18.15 24.43
N GLU A 138 2.22 -19.14 23.54
CA GLU A 138 3.28 -19.34 22.57
C GLU A 138 3.16 -18.30 21.43
N VAL A 139 4.30 -17.73 21.02
CA VAL A 139 4.38 -16.88 19.84
C VAL A 139 4.49 -17.77 18.62
N LEU A 140 3.47 -17.76 17.77
CA LEU A 140 3.37 -18.58 16.56
C LEU A 140 4.07 -17.92 15.37
N VAL A 141 3.96 -16.60 15.28
CA VAL A 141 4.63 -15.74 14.28
C VAL A 141 5.15 -14.52 14.99
N SER A 142 6.31 -14.04 14.61
CA SER A 142 6.83 -12.72 14.98
C SER A 142 7.67 -12.20 13.84
N ASN A 143 7.37 -11.00 13.36
CA ASN A 143 8.12 -10.38 12.29
C ASN A 143 8.11 -8.85 12.39
N ARG A 144 9.04 -8.22 11.67
CA ARG A 144 9.16 -6.77 11.54
C ARG A 144 9.33 -6.42 10.08
N LYS A 145 8.53 -5.47 9.57
CA LYS A 145 8.56 -5.03 8.18
C LYS A 145 8.54 -3.51 8.09
N SER A 146 9.13 -2.99 7.03
CA SER A 146 8.93 -1.60 6.60
C SER A 146 7.90 -1.58 5.50
N ILE A 147 6.90 -0.73 5.63
CA ILE A 147 5.89 -0.46 4.61
C ILE A 147 6.19 0.90 4.02
N GLU A 148 6.21 0.97 2.69
CA GLU A 148 6.53 2.19 1.95
C GLU A 148 5.59 2.34 0.76
N LYS A 149 4.90 3.50 0.69
CA LYS A 149 4.07 3.92 -0.45
C LYS A 149 4.55 5.27 -0.95
N ASN A 150 5.05 5.28 -2.17
CA ASN A 150 5.48 6.49 -2.85
C ASN A 150 4.64 6.69 -4.11
N TYR A 151 4.19 7.92 -4.31
CA TYR A 151 3.43 8.35 -5.45
C TYR A 151 4.17 9.46 -6.16
N ASN A 152 4.18 9.39 -7.49
CA ASN A 152 4.81 10.38 -8.35
C ASN A 152 3.94 10.52 -9.60
N GLU A 153 3.30 11.66 -9.75
CA GLU A 153 2.49 12.01 -10.91
C GLU A 153 3.16 13.16 -11.66
N SER A 154 3.02 13.18 -12.98
CA SER A 154 3.57 14.23 -13.80
C SER A 154 2.68 14.56 -14.98
N TRP A 155 2.70 15.84 -15.39
CA TRP A 155 2.00 16.34 -16.57
C TRP A 155 2.70 17.54 -17.15
N LYS A 156 2.35 17.88 -18.39
CA LYS A 156 2.93 19.01 -19.12
C LYS A 156 1.87 20.01 -19.52
N THR A 157 2.22 21.28 -19.38
CA THR A 157 1.42 22.40 -19.90
C THR A 157 2.28 23.31 -20.75
N TYR A 158 1.66 24.02 -21.67
CA TYR A 158 2.36 24.84 -22.65
C TYR A 158 1.79 26.24 -22.69
N TYR A 159 2.66 27.25 -22.69
CA TYR A 159 2.24 28.61 -22.87
C TYR A 159 3.15 29.36 -23.84
N ILE A 160 2.59 30.34 -24.55
CA ILE A 160 3.24 31.08 -25.59
C ILE A 160 3.62 32.45 -25.07
N SER A 161 4.87 32.86 -25.28
CA SER A 161 5.39 34.15 -24.84
C SER A 161 5.19 35.29 -25.84
N SER A 162 4.74 35.03 -27.09
CA SER A 162 4.63 36.04 -28.16
C SER A 162 3.21 36.19 -28.70
N PHE A 163 2.78 37.46 -28.89
CA PHE A 163 1.41 37.87 -29.25
C PHE A 163 1.01 37.69 -30.74
N ARG A 164 1.82 37.08 -31.58
CA ARG A 164 1.51 36.90 -33.00
C ARG A 164 1.37 35.43 -33.35
N ILE A 165 0.18 34.89 -33.12
CA ILE A 165 -0.04 33.47 -33.43
C ILE A 165 -1.42 33.25 -34.02
N ASP A 166 -1.47 33.20 -35.34
CA ASP A 166 -2.60 32.63 -36.08
C ASP A 166 -2.53 31.09 -36.23
N LYS A 167 -1.46 30.46 -35.72
CA LYS A 167 -1.23 29.02 -35.91
C LYS A 167 -0.79 28.32 -34.63
N LYS A 168 -1.78 28.04 -33.73
CA LYS A 168 -1.62 27.17 -32.55
C LYS A 168 -1.33 25.70 -32.89
N LYS A 169 -1.27 25.30 -34.16
CA LYS A 169 -1.27 23.89 -34.56
C LYS A 169 0.00 23.08 -34.27
N GLN A 170 1.11 23.71 -33.94
CA GLN A 170 2.41 23.05 -33.75
C GLN A 170 2.86 22.98 -32.27
N ILE A 171 2.13 23.65 -31.37
CA ILE A 171 2.39 23.54 -29.95
C ILE A 171 1.53 22.40 -29.43
N PRO A 172 2.11 21.44 -28.66
CA PRO A 172 1.35 20.39 -28.06
C PRO A 172 0.22 20.96 -27.19
N SER A 173 -0.86 20.24 -27.08
CA SER A 173 -1.93 20.58 -26.13
C SER A 173 -1.51 20.22 -24.71
N ASP A 174 -2.03 20.97 -23.75
CA ASP A 174 -1.85 20.66 -22.33
C ASP A 174 -2.32 19.23 -22.02
N GLU A 175 -1.51 18.54 -21.26
CA GLU A 175 -1.91 17.27 -20.68
C GLU A 175 -2.91 17.53 -19.54
N LYS A 176 -3.76 16.54 -19.28
CA LYS A 176 -4.65 16.59 -18.13
C LYS A 176 -3.81 16.55 -16.84
N GLU A 177 -4.11 17.45 -15.93
CA GLU A 177 -3.51 17.43 -14.60
C GLU A 177 -3.75 16.09 -13.90
N LYS A 178 -2.68 15.60 -13.27
CA LYS A 178 -2.68 14.37 -12.50
C LYS A 178 -2.24 14.69 -11.08
N HIS A 179 -3.02 14.22 -10.11
CA HIS A 179 -2.69 14.44 -8.71
C HIS A 179 -2.39 13.14 -8.00
N VAL A 180 -1.47 13.20 -7.05
CA VAL A 180 -1.24 12.09 -6.14
C VAL A 180 -2.50 11.82 -5.31
N PRO A 181 -2.73 10.57 -4.86
CA PRO A 181 -3.89 10.23 -4.05
C PRO A 181 -4.01 11.09 -2.77
N ALA A 182 -5.21 11.28 -2.29
CA ALA A 182 -5.46 11.95 -1.03
C ALA A 182 -4.79 11.19 0.13
N LYS A 183 -4.48 11.90 1.22
CA LYS A 183 -3.83 11.33 2.41
C LYS A 183 -4.49 10.03 2.84
N GLN A 184 -5.82 10.00 2.96
CA GLN A 184 -6.57 8.81 3.40
C GLN A 184 -6.39 7.61 2.48
N GLU A 185 -6.32 7.84 1.16
CA GLU A 185 -6.13 6.77 0.17
C GLU A 185 -4.71 6.19 0.24
N ILE A 186 -3.70 7.06 0.49
CA ILE A 186 -2.31 6.63 0.69
C ILE A 186 -2.21 5.72 1.92
N TYR A 187 -2.85 6.12 3.03
CA TYR A 187 -2.88 5.31 4.25
C TYR A 187 -3.61 4.00 4.04
N LYS A 188 -4.79 4.05 3.41
CA LYS A 188 -5.56 2.84 3.09
C LYS A 188 -4.74 1.85 2.28
N ALA A 189 -4.08 2.31 1.22
CA ALA A 189 -3.23 1.46 0.39
C ALA A 189 -2.03 0.87 1.15
N ALA A 190 -1.45 1.63 2.09
CA ALA A 190 -0.35 1.14 2.93
C ALA A 190 -0.82 0.08 3.94
N PHE A 191 -2.01 0.24 4.52
CA PHE A 191 -2.58 -0.73 5.43
C PHE A 191 -2.98 -2.03 4.73
N HIS A 192 -3.55 -1.97 3.53
CA HIS A 192 -3.79 -3.16 2.71
C HIS A 192 -2.50 -3.95 2.49
N GLU A 193 -1.39 -3.28 2.11
CA GLU A 193 -0.11 -3.95 1.94
C GLU A 193 0.42 -4.56 3.25
N MET A 194 0.25 -3.85 4.36
CA MET A 194 0.62 -4.36 5.68
C MET A 194 -0.13 -5.66 6.00
N PHE A 195 -1.46 -5.67 5.82
CA PHE A 195 -2.28 -6.86 6.10
C PHE A 195 -2.01 -8.00 5.13
N ASP A 196 -1.80 -7.72 3.86
CA ASP A 196 -1.37 -8.73 2.88
C ASP A 196 -0.06 -9.40 3.31
N THR A 197 0.87 -8.62 3.83
CA THR A 197 2.16 -9.11 4.31
C THR A 197 1.98 -9.98 5.56
N ILE A 198 1.20 -9.53 6.52
CA ILE A 198 0.87 -10.29 7.75
C ILE A 198 0.17 -11.60 7.39
N ASN A 199 -0.84 -11.55 6.52
CA ASN A 199 -1.60 -12.72 6.08
C ASN A 199 -0.71 -13.76 5.37
N LYS A 200 0.24 -13.34 4.52
CA LYS A 200 1.21 -14.24 3.89
C LYS A 200 2.06 -14.98 4.92
N ASP A 201 2.54 -14.28 5.93
CA ASP A 201 3.36 -14.88 6.98
C ASP A 201 2.54 -15.85 7.85
N ILE A 202 1.30 -15.48 8.22
CA ILE A 202 0.39 -16.36 8.96
C ILE A 202 0.06 -17.63 8.15
N ASN A 203 -0.24 -17.48 6.86
CA ASN A 203 -0.57 -18.60 5.98
C ASN A 203 0.62 -19.53 5.69
N SER A 204 1.84 -19.09 5.96
CA SER A 204 3.05 -19.91 5.83
C SER A 204 3.28 -20.87 7.00
N LEU A 205 2.52 -20.72 8.09
CA LEU A 205 2.66 -21.58 9.27
C LEU A 205 2.34 -23.07 8.94
N PRO A 206 3.21 -24.00 9.33
CA PRO A 206 3.01 -25.42 9.05
C PRO A 206 1.74 -26.02 9.68
N SER A 207 1.24 -25.40 10.76
CA SER A 207 0.04 -25.84 11.50
C SER A 207 -1.25 -25.29 10.93
N VAL A 208 -1.19 -24.45 9.89
CA VAL A 208 -2.32 -23.75 9.28
C VAL A 208 -2.65 -24.34 7.88
N LYS A 209 -1.84 -25.30 7.41
CA LYS A 209 -2.11 -26.06 6.17
C LYS A 209 -2.98 -27.28 6.41
#